data_cb999b72c59800ac256b79fe42521228
#
_entry.id   cb999b72c59800ac256b79fe42521228
#
_cell.length_a   1.000
_cell.length_b   1.000
_cell.length_c   1.000
_cell.angle_alpha   90.00
_cell.angle_beta   90.00
_cell.angle_gamma   90.00
#
_symmetry.space_group_name_H-M   'P 1'
#
loop_
_entity.id
_entity.type
_entity.pdbx_description
1 polymer ?
#
loop_
_entity_poly.entity_id
_entity_poly.type
_entity_poly.pdbx_seq_one_letter_code
_entity_poly.pdbx_strand_id
1 'polypeptide(L)'
;MPTQFNRVGIFLFSPLLLLLLSVSCTGDMDDIERFEQKTLPEQEIRTAHIRRSEQGRIQVEIDAPYIARYGKPNAYTVYPRGVDLRFYDTYRQLKTTIHANRAVSYDDRNIMKAYDSVVVVDFSNGDTVYLEDLIWRDDDDIVFSNRPVRAVNGNRVTHGDGFVSDEQMANLRITHQRGIIEFNDE
;
A
#
# COMPACT_ATOMS: atom_id res chain seq x y z
N MET A 1 -60.93 -59.56 -39.27
CA MET A 1 -59.51 -59.77 -38.94
C MET A 1 -58.93 -58.43 -38.48
N PRO A 2 -58.69 -58.26 -37.22
CA PRO A 2 -58.08 -56.98 -36.70
C PRO A 2 -56.58 -57.13 -36.65
N THR A 3 -55.88 -56.13 -37.26
CA THR A 3 -54.45 -55.99 -37.26
C THR A 3 -53.96 -55.51 -35.85
N GLN A 4 -53.14 -56.36 -35.22
CA GLN A 4 -52.45 -56.07 -33.99
C GLN A 4 -51.37 -55.02 -34.26
N PHE A 5 -51.55 -53.78 -33.74
CA PHE A 5 -50.54 -52.79 -33.75
C PHE A 5 -49.54 -53.09 -32.63
N ASN A 6 -48.28 -53.22 -33.03
CA ASN A 6 -47.14 -53.65 -32.19
C ASN A 6 -46.78 -52.58 -31.19
N ARG A 7 -47.21 -52.65 -29.95
CA ARG A 7 -46.98 -51.69 -28.80
C ARG A 7 -45.57 -51.79 -28.23
N VAL A 8 -44.70 -52.65 -28.75
CA VAL A 8 -43.39 -52.91 -28.17
C VAL A 8 -42.34 -51.86 -28.61
N GLY A 9 -42.52 -51.15 -29.74
CA GLY A 9 -41.57 -50.18 -30.24
C GLY A 9 -41.50 -48.83 -29.49
N ILE A 10 -42.59 -48.47 -28.75
CA ILE A 10 -42.68 -47.16 -28.11
C ILE A 10 -41.99 -47.17 -26.76
N PHE A 11 -41.87 -48.31 -26.09
CA PHE A 11 -41.24 -48.42 -24.77
C PHE A 11 -39.71 -48.40 -24.79
N LEU A 12 -39.08 -48.73 -25.92
CA LEU A 12 -37.62 -48.75 -26.05
C LEU A 12 -37.02 -47.37 -26.40
N PHE A 13 -37.82 -46.43 -26.92
CA PHE A 13 -37.35 -45.09 -27.26
C PHE A 13 -37.42 -44.13 -26.06
N SER A 14 -38.25 -44.44 -25.02
CA SER A 14 -38.43 -43.59 -23.87
C SER A 14 -37.18 -43.49 -22.95
N PRO A 15 -36.46 -44.60 -22.64
CA PRO A 15 -35.26 -44.49 -21.80
C PRO A 15 -34.06 -43.86 -22.56
N LEU A 16 -33.99 -43.94 -23.89
CA LEU A 16 -32.92 -43.34 -24.69
C LEU A 16 -33.08 -41.82 -24.76
N LEU A 17 -34.30 -41.29 -24.80
CA LEU A 17 -34.58 -39.86 -24.78
C LEU A 17 -34.28 -39.24 -23.38
N LEU A 18 -34.46 -40.00 -22.31
CA LEU A 18 -34.16 -39.55 -20.93
C LEU A 18 -32.64 -39.48 -20.68
N LEU A 19 -31.82 -40.28 -21.39
CA LEU A 19 -30.36 -40.27 -21.24
C LEU A 19 -29.69 -39.08 -21.94
N LEU A 20 -30.37 -38.44 -22.89
CA LEU A 20 -29.85 -37.27 -23.63
C LEU A 20 -30.08 -35.96 -22.89
N LEU A 21 -30.86 -35.92 -21.79
CA LEU A 21 -31.12 -34.72 -20.97
C LEU A 21 -30.15 -34.56 -19.82
N SER A 22 -29.21 -35.48 -19.61
CA SER A 22 -28.21 -35.42 -18.50
C SER A 22 -26.88 -34.76 -18.88
N VAL A 23 -26.80 -34.07 -20.02
CA VAL A 23 -25.69 -33.14 -20.28
C VAL A 23 -26.02 -31.83 -19.59
N SER A 24 -25.97 -31.88 -18.27
CA SER A 24 -25.90 -30.67 -17.41
C SER A 24 -24.57 -29.99 -17.70
N CYS A 25 -24.60 -28.75 -18.20
CA CYS A 25 -23.44 -27.87 -18.21
C CYS A 25 -22.87 -27.83 -16.77
N THR A 26 -21.76 -28.51 -16.55
CA THR A 26 -20.88 -28.18 -15.43
C THR A 26 -20.23 -26.85 -15.79
N GLY A 27 -20.91 -25.76 -15.47
CA GLY A 27 -20.26 -24.43 -15.41
C GLY A 27 -19.06 -24.57 -14.49
N ASP A 28 -17.91 -24.13 -14.99
CA ASP A 28 -16.61 -24.26 -14.33
C ASP A 28 -16.69 -23.53 -12.98
N MET A 29 -16.98 -24.25 -11.90
CA MET A 29 -17.03 -23.71 -10.52
C MET A 29 -15.64 -23.20 -10.10
N ASP A 30 -14.57 -23.71 -10.72
CA ASP A 30 -13.21 -23.28 -10.47
C ASP A 30 -12.95 -21.81 -10.87
N ASP A 31 -13.67 -21.30 -11.88
CA ASP A 31 -13.56 -19.88 -12.25
C ASP A 31 -14.29 -18.95 -11.28
N ILE A 32 -15.34 -19.42 -10.62
CA ILE A 32 -16.06 -18.65 -9.59
C ILE A 32 -15.22 -18.59 -8.32
N GLU A 33 -14.61 -19.69 -7.88
CA GLU A 33 -13.71 -19.69 -6.71
C GLU A 33 -12.45 -18.85 -6.92
N ARG A 34 -11.89 -18.81 -8.14
CA ARG A 34 -10.78 -17.88 -8.46
C ARG A 34 -11.21 -16.43 -8.48
N PHE A 35 -12.47 -16.13 -8.80
CA PHE A 35 -13.00 -14.76 -8.75
C PHE A 35 -13.21 -14.30 -7.32
N GLU A 36 -13.62 -15.18 -6.40
CA GLU A 36 -13.80 -14.87 -4.97
C GLU A 36 -12.48 -14.70 -4.24
N GLN A 37 -11.38 -15.29 -4.71
CA GLN A 37 -10.03 -15.10 -4.11
C GLN A 37 -9.35 -13.80 -4.54
N LYS A 38 -9.89 -13.07 -5.51
CA LYS A 38 -9.40 -11.74 -5.86
C LYS A 38 -10.01 -10.76 -4.86
N THR A 39 -9.31 -10.52 -3.75
CA THR A 39 -9.69 -9.51 -2.75
C THR A 39 -9.82 -8.17 -3.46
N LEU A 40 -11.05 -7.76 -3.73
CA LEU A 40 -11.35 -6.44 -4.28
C LEU A 40 -11.23 -5.42 -3.13
N PRO A 41 -10.73 -4.22 -3.39
CA PRO A 41 -10.73 -3.18 -2.38
C PRO A 41 -12.17 -2.80 -2.04
N GLU A 42 -12.45 -2.60 -0.74
CA GLU A 42 -13.74 -2.09 -0.28
C GLU A 42 -13.95 -0.63 -0.66
N GLN A 43 -12.85 0.11 -0.80
CA GLN A 43 -12.86 1.52 -1.14
C GLN A 43 -11.67 1.86 -2.03
N GLU A 44 -11.93 2.65 -3.07
CA GLU A 44 -10.91 3.24 -3.93
C GLU A 44 -11.07 4.78 -3.94
N ILE A 45 -9.95 5.48 -3.80
CA ILE A 45 -9.91 6.94 -3.87
C ILE A 45 -8.87 7.31 -4.94
N ARG A 46 -9.26 8.17 -5.86
CA ARG A 46 -8.37 8.72 -6.89
C ARG A 46 -8.10 10.18 -6.59
N THR A 47 -6.85 10.58 -6.68
CA THR A 47 -6.40 11.95 -6.40
C THR A 47 -6.80 12.38 -4.99
N ALA A 48 -6.32 11.63 -4.00
CA ALA A 48 -6.57 11.92 -2.59
C ALA A 48 -5.73 13.10 -2.12
N HIS A 49 -6.36 13.99 -1.38
CA HIS A 49 -5.70 15.06 -0.62
C HIS A 49 -6.26 15.05 0.80
N ILE A 50 -5.46 14.56 1.75
CA ILE A 50 -5.87 14.34 3.14
C ILE A 50 -5.11 15.32 4.02
N ARG A 51 -5.81 15.97 4.95
CA ARG A 51 -5.23 16.88 5.94
C ARG A 51 -5.55 16.40 7.35
N ARG A 52 -4.51 16.24 8.15
CA ARG A 52 -4.64 16.04 9.59
C ARG A 52 -4.37 17.37 10.28
N SER A 53 -5.33 17.82 11.06
CA SER A 53 -5.22 19.07 11.84
C SER A 53 -5.43 18.80 13.31
N GLU A 54 -4.66 19.47 14.14
CA GLU A 54 -4.79 19.44 15.58
C GLU A 54 -4.96 20.87 16.10
N GLN A 55 -5.93 21.07 16.99
CA GLN A 55 -6.28 22.41 17.53
C GLN A 55 -6.46 23.48 16.44
N GLY A 56 -7.06 23.10 15.29
CA GLY A 56 -7.30 24.01 14.17
C GLY A 56 -6.08 24.35 13.30
N ARG A 57 -4.96 23.68 13.52
CA ARG A 57 -3.72 23.85 12.74
C ARG A 57 -3.42 22.58 11.95
N ILE A 58 -3.11 22.73 10.66
CA ILE A 58 -2.68 21.61 9.83
C ILE A 58 -1.31 21.17 10.32
N GLN A 59 -1.18 19.90 10.67
CA GLN A 59 0.06 19.24 11.06
C GLN A 59 0.67 18.45 9.92
N VAL A 60 -0.19 17.71 9.18
CA VAL A 60 0.24 16.86 8.09
C VAL A 60 -0.73 16.97 6.92
N GLU A 61 -0.19 17.06 5.72
CA GLU A 61 -0.91 16.86 4.46
C GLU A 61 -0.38 15.61 3.77
N ILE A 62 -1.30 14.83 3.20
CA ILE A 62 -0.98 13.60 2.47
C ILE A 62 -1.62 13.70 1.09
N ASP A 63 -0.81 13.61 0.06
CA ASP A 63 -1.26 13.51 -1.32
C ASP A 63 -0.97 12.12 -1.87
N ALA A 64 -1.95 11.51 -2.51
CA ALA A 64 -1.77 10.24 -3.18
C ALA A 64 -2.62 10.17 -4.47
N PRO A 65 -2.02 9.80 -5.61
CA PRO A 65 -2.75 9.65 -6.88
C PRO A 65 -3.81 8.55 -6.82
N TYR A 66 -3.59 7.53 -6.00
CA TYR A 66 -4.52 6.43 -5.84
C TYR A 66 -4.34 5.74 -4.48
N ILE A 67 -5.46 5.45 -3.83
CA ILE A 67 -5.55 4.73 -2.56
C ILE A 67 -6.55 3.59 -2.74
N ALA A 68 -6.20 2.39 -2.28
CA ALA A 68 -7.12 1.26 -2.21
C ALA A 68 -7.14 0.69 -0.78
N ARG A 69 -8.33 0.58 -0.20
CA ARG A 69 -8.53 0.02 1.14
C ARG A 69 -9.14 -1.36 1.03
N TYR A 70 -8.56 -2.29 1.76
CA TYR A 70 -9.00 -3.68 1.89
C TYR A 70 -9.51 -3.90 3.31
N GLY A 71 -10.65 -4.57 3.41
CA GLY A 71 -11.32 -4.82 4.69
C GLY A 71 -10.83 -6.06 5.42
N LYS A 72 -11.66 -6.49 6.39
CA LYS A 72 -11.39 -7.67 7.22
C LYS A 72 -11.24 -8.96 6.40
N PRO A 73 -10.44 -9.98 6.90
CA PRO A 73 -9.94 -10.05 8.29
C PRO A 73 -8.70 -9.23 8.59
N ASN A 74 -7.91 -8.81 7.61
CA ASN A 74 -6.70 -8.03 7.80
C ASN A 74 -6.88 -6.69 7.08
N ALA A 75 -7.42 -5.69 7.76
CA ALA A 75 -7.65 -4.38 7.17
C ALA A 75 -6.33 -3.67 6.88
N TYR A 76 -6.13 -3.25 5.63
CA TYR A 76 -4.96 -2.49 5.21
C TYR A 76 -5.31 -1.53 4.06
N THR A 77 -4.52 -0.49 3.95
CA THR A 77 -4.64 0.53 2.91
C THR A 77 -3.35 0.58 2.10
N VAL A 78 -3.42 0.52 0.79
CA VAL A 78 -2.26 0.61 -0.10
C VAL A 78 -2.25 1.91 -0.89
N TYR A 79 -1.04 2.40 -1.14
CA TYR A 79 -0.71 3.57 -1.95
C TYR A 79 0.21 3.11 -3.09
N PRO A 80 -0.32 2.46 -4.14
CA PRO A 80 0.51 1.78 -5.14
C PRO A 80 1.12 2.70 -6.19
N ARG A 81 0.75 3.99 -6.19
CA ARG A 81 1.18 4.99 -7.18
C ARG A 81 1.90 6.18 -6.56
N GLY A 82 2.47 5.98 -5.38
CA GLY A 82 3.17 6.99 -4.61
C GLY A 82 2.31 7.66 -3.55
N VAL A 83 3.03 8.28 -2.62
CA VAL A 83 2.49 9.11 -1.56
C VAL A 83 3.47 10.22 -1.24
N ASP A 84 2.95 11.43 -1.07
CA ASP A 84 3.67 12.60 -0.61
C ASP A 84 3.09 13.07 0.72
N LEU A 85 3.93 13.18 1.74
CA LEU A 85 3.57 13.71 3.05
C LEU A 85 4.29 15.04 3.25
N ARG A 86 3.60 16.02 3.80
CA ARG A 86 4.14 17.32 4.18
C ARG A 86 3.82 17.59 5.64
N PHE A 87 4.85 17.80 6.45
CA PHE A 87 4.76 18.10 7.86
C PHE A 87 5.00 19.59 8.09
N TYR A 88 4.18 20.21 8.93
CA TYR A 88 4.23 21.62 9.22
C TYR A 88 4.55 21.86 10.70
N ASP A 89 5.28 22.93 10.97
CA ASP A 89 5.54 23.37 12.33
C ASP A 89 4.35 24.14 12.94
N THR A 90 4.50 24.58 14.17
CA THR A 90 3.48 25.35 14.89
C THR A 90 3.18 26.72 14.26
N TYR A 91 4.08 27.23 13.41
CA TYR A 91 3.94 28.49 12.66
C TYR A 91 3.40 28.29 11.24
N ARG A 92 3.00 27.03 10.89
CA ARG A 92 2.54 26.61 9.55
C ARG A 92 3.63 26.69 8.47
N GLN A 93 4.89 26.63 8.87
CA GLN A 93 5.98 26.53 7.92
C GLN A 93 6.22 25.05 7.57
N LEU A 94 6.49 24.77 6.30
CA LEU A 94 6.84 23.43 5.85
C LEU A 94 8.17 23.03 6.49
N LYS A 95 8.14 21.97 7.30
CA LYS A 95 9.28 21.48 8.05
C LYS A 95 9.95 20.30 7.37
N THR A 96 9.14 19.29 7.01
CA THR A 96 9.66 18.06 6.45
C THR A 96 8.73 17.58 5.36
N THR A 97 9.29 17.00 4.29
CA THR A 97 8.51 16.24 3.30
C THR A 97 9.03 14.81 3.22
N ILE A 98 8.10 13.88 2.99
CA ILE A 98 8.42 12.48 2.70
C ILE A 98 7.75 12.12 1.38
N HIS A 99 8.53 11.61 0.44
CA HIS A 99 8.05 11.01 -0.79
C HIS A 99 8.35 9.52 -0.80
N ALA A 100 7.44 8.70 -1.29
CA ALA A 100 7.68 7.29 -1.57
C ALA A 100 6.89 6.84 -2.80
N ASN A 101 7.46 5.95 -3.60
CA ASN A 101 6.76 5.40 -4.77
C ASN A 101 5.62 4.48 -4.37
N ARG A 102 5.69 3.85 -3.19
CA ARG A 102 4.64 2.97 -2.67
C ARG A 102 4.57 3.05 -1.14
N ALA A 103 3.36 2.83 -0.61
CA ALA A 103 3.18 2.65 0.82
C ALA A 103 2.03 1.68 1.13
N VAL A 104 2.05 1.13 2.33
CA VAL A 104 0.98 0.33 2.91
C VAL A 104 0.79 0.72 4.37
N SER A 105 -0.48 0.88 4.77
CA SER A 105 -0.87 1.10 6.16
C SER A 105 -1.66 -0.11 6.65
N TYR A 106 -1.31 -0.63 7.81
CA TYR A 106 -1.97 -1.74 8.48
C TYR A 106 -2.77 -1.18 9.66
N ASP A 107 -4.08 -1.05 9.47
CA ASP A 107 -4.98 -0.40 10.44
C ASP A 107 -5.02 -1.12 11.80
N ASP A 108 -4.87 -2.45 11.79
CA ASP A 108 -4.89 -3.30 12.98
C ASP A 108 -3.59 -3.27 13.81
N ARG A 109 -2.52 -2.72 13.25
CA ARG A 109 -1.18 -2.68 13.86
C ARG A 109 -0.67 -1.28 14.13
N ASN A 110 -1.41 -0.25 13.72
CA ASN A 110 -0.98 1.14 13.75
C ASN A 110 0.41 1.35 13.10
N ILE A 111 0.67 0.62 11.99
CA ILE A 111 1.94 0.68 11.28
C ILE A 111 1.69 1.13 9.84
N MET A 112 2.43 2.13 9.40
CA MET A 112 2.55 2.49 7.99
C MET A 112 3.99 2.22 7.52
N LYS A 113 4.11 1.58 6.36
CA LYS A 113 5.39 1.35 5.69
C LYS A 113 5.40 2.03 4.33
N ALA A 114 6.31 2.99 4.15
CA ALA A 114 6.66 3.56 2.85
C ALA A 114 7.87 2.82 2.30
N TYR A 115 7.93 2.58 1.01
CA TYR A 115 9.00 1.82 0.37
C TYR A 115 9.13 2.15 -1.11
N ASP A 116 10.22 1.70 -1.71
CA ASP A 116 10.56 1.96 -3.10
C ASP A 116 10.88 3.45 -3.34
N SER A 117 12.15 3.78 -3.17
CA SER A 117 12.68 5.14 -3.31
C SER A 117 12.06 6.15 -2.34
N VAL A 118 12.28 5.95 -1.06
CA VAL A 118 11.84 6.92 -0.03
C VAL A 118 12.83 8.07 0.05
N VAL A 119 12.31 9.29 0.00
CA VAL A 119 13.10 10.53 0.14
C VAL A 119 12.48 11.37 1.24
N VAL A 120 13.30 11.71 2.23
CA VAL A 120 12.93 12.64 3.32
C VAL A 120 13.74 13.92 3.13
N VAL A 121 13.06 15.07 3.09
CA VAL A 121 13.69 16.40 3.05
C VAL A 121 13.36 17.14 4.33
N ASP A 122 14.38 17.46 5.10
CA ASP A 122 14.26 18.30 6.30
C ASP A 122 14.67 19.74 5.95
N PHE A 123 13.69 20.64 5.91
CA PHE A 123 13.90 22.04 5.59
C PHE A 123 14.50 22.82 6.76
N SER A 124 14.51 22.27 7.98
CA SER A 124 15.03 22.94 9.17
C SER A 124 16.57 23.01 9.17
N ASN A 125 17.20 21.96 8.66
CA ASN A 125 18.66 21.83 8.59
C ASN A 125 19.21 21.67 7.17
N GLY A 126 18.31 21.51 6.16
CA GLY A 126 18.67 21.32 4.76
C GLY A 126 19.10 19.90 4.40
N ASP A 127 18.81 18.92 5.24
CA ASP A 127 19.14 17.51 4.97
C ASP A 127 18.16 16.87 3.99
N THR A 128 18.69 16.11 3.03
CA THR A 128 17.92 15.19 2.19
C THR A 128 18.40 13.77 2.46
N VAL A 129 17.48 12.92 2.92
CA VAL A 129 17.77 11.52 3.28
C VAL A 129 17.11 10.58 2.29
N TYR A 130 17.90 9.69 1.69
CA TYR A 130 17.48 8.66 0.74
C TYR A 130 17.46 7.31 1.46
N LEU A 131 16.34 6.60 1.36
CA LEU A 131 16.05 5.35 2.06
C LEU A 131 15.42 4.33 1.10
N GLU A 132 15.57 3.05 1.38
CA GLU A 132 14.82 2.00 0.70
C GLU A 132 13.39 1.88 1.24
N ASP A 133 13.26 1.99 2.58
CA ASP A 133 11.98 1.93 3.28
C ASP A 133 11.96 2.89 4.49
N LEU A 134 10.75 3.18 4.95
CA LEU A 134 10.50 3.97 6.15
C LEU A 134 9.27 3.36 6.85
N ILE A 135 9.40 3.08 8.13
CA ILE A 135 8.34 2.51 8.95
C ILE A 135 7.91 3.56 9.96
N TRP A 136 6.63 3.89 9.94
CA TRP A 136 5.99 4.69 10.97
C TRP A 136 5.19 3.77 11.89
N ARG A 137 5.44 3.84 13.18
CA ARG A 137 4.73 3.15 14.24
C ARG A 137 4.05 4.18 15.13
N ASP A 138 2.73 4.30 14.98
CA ASP A 138 1.92 5.31 15.66
C ASP A 138 1.90 5.10 17.19
N ASP A 139 1.83 3.85 17.65
CA ASP A 139 1.81 3.50 19.08
C ASP A 139 3.06 3.96 19.85
N ASP A 140 4.20 4.09 19.18
CA ASP A 140 5.48 4.46 19.77
C ASP A 140 5.89 5.90 19.40
N ASP A 141 5.09 6.63 18.65
CA ASP A 141 5.41 7.95 18.09
C ASP A 141 6.77 7.99 17.36
N ILE A 142 7.13 6.89 16.67
CA ILE A 142 8.45 6.72 16.03
C ILE A 142 8.36 6.46 14.54
N VAL A 143 9.27 7.09 13.81
CA VAL A 143 9.51 6.84 12.38
C VAL A 143 10.95 6.35 12.21
N PHE A 144 11.14 5.20 11.56
CA PHE A 144 12.46 4.60 11.47
C PHE A 144 12.67 3.77 10.21
N SER A 145 13.94 3.53 9.87
CA SER A 145 14.40 2.49 8.95
C SER A 145 15.61 1.78 9.54
N ASN A 146 15.66 0.47 9.39
CA ASN A 146 16.81 -0.37 9.74
C ASN A 146 17.64 -0.75 8.49
N ARG A 147 17.45 -0.04 7.40
CA ARG A 147 18.18 -0.23 6.14
C ARG A 147 19.24 0.84 5.98
N PRO A 148 20.26 0.58 5.13
CA PRO A 148 21.26 1.60 4.80
C PRO A 148 20.62 2.88 4.30
N VAL A 149 21.14 4.01 4.78
CA VAL A 149 20.66 5.34 4.41
C VAL A 149 21.81 6.19 3.88
N ARG A 150 21.46 7.15 3.02
CA ARG A 150 22.35 8.17 2.50
C ARG A 150 21.72 9.53 2.76
N ALA A 151 22.37 10.38 3.55
CA ALA A 151 21.95 11.75 3.76
C ALA A 151 22.90 12.73 3.04
N VAL A 152 22.33 13.79 2.49
CA VAL A 152 23.03 14.85 1.78
C VAL A 152 22.66 16.19 2.38
N ASN A 153 23.67 17.01 2.71
CA ASN A 153 23.51 18.37 3.16
C ASN A 153 24.59 19.24 2.48
N GLY A 154 24.19 20.02 1.48
CA GLY A 154 25.14 20.74 0.63
C GLY A 154 26.15 19.77 0.00
N ASN A 155 27.46 19.99 0.25
CA ASN A 155 28.56 19.13 -0.24
C ASN A 155 28.84 17.93 0.68
N ARG A 156 28.15 17.79 1.81
CA ARG A 156 28.39 16.70 2.74
C ARG A 156 27.48 15.53 2.43
N VAL A 157 28.07 14.34 2.28
CA VAL A 157 27.33 13.08 2.15
C VAL A 157 27.67 12.20 3.36
N THR A 158 26.62 11.76 4.06
CA THR A 158 26.72 10.86 5.22
C THR A 158 26.00 9.57 4.89
N HIS A 159 26.64 8.44 5.17
CA HIS A 159 26.02 7.12 5.11
C HIS A 159 25.77 6.59 6.52
N GLY A 160 24.74 5.77 6.69
CA GLY A 160 24.43 5.10 7.95
C GLY A 160 23.71 3.78 7.74
N ASP A 161 23.53 3.02 8.83
CA ASP A 161 22.86 1.72 8.81
C ASP A 161 21.37 1.82 9.07
N GLY A 162 20.90 3.02 9.44
CA GLY A 162 19.50 3.25 9.74
C GLY A 162 19.20 4.71 9.94
N PHE A 163 17.91 4.95 10.11
CA PHE A 163 17.30 6.25 10.31
C PHE A 163 16.29 6.16 11.46
N VAL A 164 16.19 7.17 12.28
CA VAL A 164 15.17 7.29 13.32
C VAL A 164 14.77 8.74 13.54
N SER A 165 13.49 8.98 13.73
CA SER A 165 12.92 10.28 14.10
C SER A 165 11.68 10.08 14.97
N ASP A 166 11.20 11.15 15.60
CA ASP A 166 9.84 11.20 16.13
C ASP A 166 8.80 11.35 15.01
N GLU A 167 7.52 11.18 15.34
CA GLU A 167 6.40 11.27 14.40
C GLU A 167 6.33 12.63 13.68
N GLN A 168 6.71 13.71 14.36
CA GLN A 168 6.70 15.06 13.81
C GLN A 168 7.95 15.38 12.98
N MET A 169 8.83 14.39 12.76
CA MET A 169 10.10 14.56 12.07
C MET A 169 10.97 15.70 12.69
N ALA A 170 10.91 15.87 14.03
CA ALA A 170 11.61 16.93 14.74
C ALA A 170 13.03 16.53 15.14
N ASN A 171 13.26 15.27 15.42
CA ASN A 171 14.51 14.74 15.97
C ASN A 171 15.12 13.68 15.07
N LEU A 172 15.37 14.03 13.81
CA LEU A 172 15.94 13.16 12.79
C LEU A 172 17.39 12.79 13.13
N ARG A 173 17.70 11.50 13.15
CA ARG A 173 19.04 10.95 13.38
C ARG A 173 19.35 9.80 12.45
N ILE A 174 20.58 9.78 11.96
CA ILE A 174 21.15 8.64 11.22
C ILE A 174 21.90 7.78 12.22
N THR A 175 21.60 6.49 12.24
CA THR A 175 22.23 5.54 13.15
C THR A 175 23.47 4.92 12.50
N HIS A 176 24.51 4.65 13.33
CA HIS A 176 25.78 4.06 12.91
C HIS A 176 26.36 4.74 11.65
N GLN A 177 26.58 6.05 11.75
CA GLN A 177 27.15 6.83 10.66
C GLN A 177 28.49 6.25 10.20
N ARG A 178 28.64 6.08 8.87
CA ARG A 178 29.85 5.59 8.23
C ARG A 178 30.27 6.58 7.15
N GLY A 179 31.46 7.15 7.31
CA GLY A 179 32.07 8.03 6.31
C GLY A 179 31.30 9.34 6.09
N ILE A 180 32.01 10.43 6.25
CA ILE A 180 31.58 11.75 5.80
C ILE A 180 32.47 12.07 4.60
N ILE A 181 31.86 12.30 3.43
CA ILE A 181 32.56 12.74 2.24
C ILE A 181 32.18 14.21 2.05
N GLU A 182 33.15 15.10 2.11
CA GLU A 182 32.97 16.51 1.77
C GLU A 182 33.52 16.74 0.36
N PHE A 183 32.70 17.26 -0.52
CA PHE A 183 33.12 17.69 -1.85
C PHE A 183 33.46 19.17 -1.77
N ASN A 184 34.72 19.52 -1.97
CA ASN A 184 35.12 20.90 -2.13
C ASN A 184 35.08 21.20 -3.64
N ASP A 185 34.18 22.09 -4.07
CA ASP A 185 34.23 22.64 -5.43
C ASP A 185 35.40 23.64 -5.45
N GLU A 186 36.43 23.34 -6.27
CA GLU A 186 37.49 24.28 -6.61
C GLU A 186 37.06 25.24 -7.73
#